data_577f2e0418897a857294685a58a541c9
#
_entry.id   577f2e0418897a857294685a58a541c9
#
_cell.length_a   1.000
_cell.length_b   1.000
_cell.length_c   1.000
_cell.angle_alpha   90.00
_cell.angle_beta   90.00
_cell.angle_gamma   90.00
#
_symmetry.space_group_name_H-M   'P 1'
#
loop_
_entity.id
_entity.type
_entity.pdbx_description
1 polymer ?
#
loop_
_entity_poly.entity_id
_entity_poly.type
_entity_poly.pdbx_seq_one_letter_code
_entity_poly.pdbx_strand_id
1 'polypeptide(L)'
;MKNKSAFILSAFGDEIDDDVEKQFQVLNELDIFYLDLRKAWGINVTDLNDSQVEDLKLACRQYSIKISCIGSPVGKSLITDNMDFTIATLRRILDIAVRLETDKVRIFSFYPPQQNQHPDKYIEQSVQRLKSMADLAKTYGIILIMENENGLVGDTPERCRKILDGVGSNNLRFVWDTGNFPHSGVENSVDKGWPILSKYVECVQIKDARLSDRKITVAGEGDGQIL
;
A
#
# COMPACT_ATOMS: atom_id res chain seq x y z
N MET A 1 10.73 -22.13 -23.83
CA MET A 1 10.55 -21.99 -22.37
C MET A 1 10.27 -20.54 -22.09
N LYS A 2 9.03 -20.17 -21.65
CA LYS A 2 8.76 -18.81 -21.19
C LYS A 2 9.67 -18.58 -19.97
N ASN A 3 10.56 -17.59 -20.00
CA ASN A 3 11.30 -17.17 -18.81
C ASN A 3 10.25 -16.85 -17.74
N LYS A 4 10.21 -17.61 -16.65
CA LYS A 4 9.40 -17.23 -15.50
C LYS A 4 9.93 -15.88 -15.03
N SER A 5 9.12 -14.84 -15.12
CA SER A 5 9.43 -13.55 -14.52
C SER A 5 9.78 -13.79 -13.05
N ALA A 6 10.82 -13.11 -12.55
CA ALA A 6 11.17 -13.14 -11.13
C ALA A 6 10.10 -12.41 -10.28
N PHE A 7 9.18 -11.67 -10.91
CA PHE A 7 8.15 -10.88 -10.29
C PHE A 7 6.76 -11.35 -10.69
N ILE A 8 5.81 -11.26 -9.76
CA ILE A 8 4.38 -11.39 -10.01
C ILE A 8 3.85 -9.98 -10.25
N LEU A 9 3.17 -9.78 -11.39
CA LEU A 9 2.53 -8.50 -11.69
C LEU A 9 1.14 -8.44 -11.08
N SER A 10 0.81 -7.32 -10.46
CA SER A 10 -0.53 -6.94 -10.00
C SER A 10 -0.84 -5.51 -10.44
N ALA A 11 -2.11 -5.13 -10.41
CA ALA A 11 -2.52 -3.77 -10.72
C ALA A 11 -3.69 -3.32 -9.83
N PHE A 12 -3.84 -2.00 -9.68
CA PHE A 12 -5.03 -1.38 -9.10
C PHE A 12 -6.13 -1.35 -10.18
N GLY A 13 -7.11 -2.23 -10.08
CA GLY A 13 -8.15 -2.36 -11.10
C GLY A 13 -9.05 -1.12 -11.21
N ASP A 14 -9.24 -0.38 -10.14
CA ASP A 14 -10.01 0.87 -10.12
C ASP A 14 -9.35 2.03 -10.88
N GLU A 15 -8.15 1.85 -11.38
CA GLU A 15 -7.52 2.76 -12.37
C GLU A 15 -7.92 2.44 -13.81
N ILE A 16 -8.52 1.27 -14.04
CA ILE A 16 -9.05 0.85 -15.34
C ILE A 16 -10.51 1.33 -15.48
N ASP A 17 -11.37 0.94 -14.54
CA ASP A 17 -12.81 1.25 -14.53
C ASP A 17 -13.39 1.05 -13.13
N ASP A 18 -14.54 1.65 -12.84
CA ASP A 18 -15.30 1.37 -11.61
C ASP A 18 -15.96 -0.03 -11.66
N ASP A 19 -16.30 -0.54 -12.85
CA ASP A 19 -16.91 -1.84 -13.06
C ASP A 19 -15.90 -2.98 -12.89
N VAL A 20 -16.16 -3.89 -11.95
CA VAL A 20 -15.25 -5.00 -11.59
C VAL A 20 -15.05 -5.98 -12.74
N GLU A 21 -16.11 -6.27 -13.52
CA GLU A 21 -15.98 -7.20 -14.63
C GLU A 21 -15.05 -6.65 -15.70
N LYS A 22 -15.17 -5.34 -15.98
CA LYS A 22 -14.31 -4.65 -16.92
C LYS A 22 -12.85 -4.58 -16.43
N GLN A 23 -12.65 -4.31 -15.13
CA GLN A 23 -11.31 -4.42 -14.52
C GLN A 23 -10.69 -5.79 -14.82
N PHE A 24 -11.42 -6.87 -14.55
CA PHE A 24 -10.94 -8.24 -14.70
C PHE A 24 -10.74 -8.66 -16.16
N GLN A 25 -11.60 -8.22 -17.07
CA GLN A 25 -11.43 -8.45 -18.49
C GLN A 25 -10.12 -7.84 -19.01
N VAL A 26 -9.86 -6.57 -18.71
CA VAL A 26 -8.63 -5.87 -19.13
C VAL A 26 -7.38 -6.52 -18.48
N LEU A 27 -7.44 -6.89 -17.21
CA LEU A 27 -6.33 -7.59 -16.56
C LEU A 27 -6.02 -8.93 -17.25
N ASN A 28 -7.04 -9.72 -17.59
CA ASN A 28 -6.87 -10.97 -18.31
C ASN A 28 -6.32 -10.78 -19.74
N GLU A 29 -6.76 -9.72 -20.45
CA GLU A 29 -6.20 -9.36 -21.77
C GLU A 29 -4.70 -9.03 -21.70
N LEU A 30 -4.24 -8.54 -20.55
CA LEU A 30 -2.83 -8.19 -20.28
C LEU A 30 -2.03 -9.35 -19.65
N ASP A 31 -2.61 -10.56 -19.49
CA ASP A 31 -2.00 -11.69 -18.77
C ASP A 31 -1.65 -11.35 -17.30
N ILE A 32 -2.41 -10.44 -16.64
CA ILE A 32 -2.27 -10.08 -15.24
C ILE A 32 -3.37 -10.78 -14.44
N PHE A 33 -3.00 -11.65 -13.51
CA PHE A 33 -3.94 -12.48 -12.73
C PHE A 33 -4.01 -12.08 -11.26
N TYR A 34 -3.43 -10.95 -10.89
CA TYR A 34 -3.42 -10.43 -9.52
C TYR A 34 -3.91 -8.99 -9.49
N LEU A 35 -4.81 -8.72 -8.54
CA LEU A 35 -5.40 -7.40 -8.29
C LEU A 35 -4.94 -6.87 -6.93
N ASP A 36 -4.50 -5.62 -6.88
CA ASP A 36 -4.41 -4.84 -5.66
C ASP A 36 -5.76 -4.13 -5.45
N LEU A 37 -6.56 -4.66 -4.52
CA LEU A 37 -7.94 -4.22 -4.32
C LEU A 37 -8.01 -2.93 -3.52
N ARG A 38 -8.38 -1.81 -4.16
CA ARG A 38 -8.63 -0.52 -3.52
C ARG A 38 -10.11 -0.15 -3.58
N LYS A 39 -10.76 -0.36 -4.73
CA LYS A 39 -12.18 -0.17 -4.96
C LYS A 39 -12.77 -1.29 -5.81
N ALA A 40 -14.05 -1.54 -5.61
CA ALA A 40 -14.88 -2.38 -6.46
C ALA A 40 -16.23 -1.69 -6.67
N TRP A 41 -16.71 -1.62 -7.91
CA TRP A 41 -17.96 -0.91 -8.28
C TRP A 41 -17.96 0.56 -7.83
N GLY A 42 -16.79 1.24 -7.88
CA GLY A 42 -16.63 2.62 -7.41
C GLY A 42 -16.63 2.78 -5.89
N ILE A 43 -16.85 1.70 -5.12
CA ILE A 43 -16.93 1.69 -3.67
C ILE A 43 -15.56 1.36 -3.07
N ASN A 44 -15.10 2.16 -2.10
CA ASN A 44 -13.85 1.85 -1.39
C ASN A 44 -13.96 0.53 -0.64
N VAL A 45 -12.86 -0.21 -0.58
CA VAL A 45 -12.81 -1.53 0.10
C VAL A 45 -13.25 -1.44 1.58
N THR A 46 -13.05 -0.29 2.25
CA THR A 46 -13.52 -0.06 3.63
C THR A 46 -15.04 -0.07 3.76
N ASP A 47 -15.75 0.28 2.69
CA ASP A 47 -17.20 0.51 2.67
C ASP A 47 -17.98 -0.64 2.04
N LEU A 48 -17.28 -1.66 1.53
CA LEU A 48 -17.91 -2.87 1.01
C LEU A 48 -18.68 -3.60 2.13
N ASN A 49 -19.93 -3.90 1.87
CA ASN A 49 -20.73 -4.77 2.76
C ASN A 49 -20.41 -6.26 2.52
N ASP A 50 -20.93 -7.13 3.37
CA ASP A 50 -20.63 -8.55 3.32
C ASP A 50 -21.09 -9.24 2.04
N SER A 51 -22.25 -8.85 1.49
CA SER A 51 -22.71 -9.38 0.20
C SER A 51 -21.77 -9.00 -0.93
N GLN A 52 -21.35 -7.73 -1.00
CA GLN A 52 -20.41 -7.25 -2.01
C GLN A 52 -19.05 -7.95 -1.92
N VAL A 53 -18.58 -8.27 -0.72
CA VAL A 53 -17.34 -9.06 -0.56
C VAL A 53 -17.50 -10.48 -1.12
N GLU A 54 -18.65 -11.14 -0.92
CA GLU A 54 -18.91 -12.45 -1.51
C GLU A 54 -19.07 -12.37 -3.03
N ASP A 55 -19.80 -11.37 -3.54
CA ASP A 55 -19.95 -11.14 -4.98
C ASP A 55 -18.58 -10.92 -5.65
N LEU A 56 -17.70 -10.13 -5.02
CA LEU A 56 -16.34 -9.92 -5.49
C LEU A 56 -15.53 -11.23 -5.49
N LYS A 57 -15.66 -12.05 -4.43
CA LYS A 57 -15.01 -13.36 -4.36
C LYS A 57 -15.46 -14.29 -5.49
N LEU A 58 -16.75 -14.29 -5.81
CA LEU A 58 -17.31 -15.07 -6.93
C LEU A 58 -16.77 -14.56 -8.28
N ALA A 59 -16.75 -13.24 -8.48
CA ALA A 59 -16.18 -12.63 -9.69
C ALA A 59 -14.68 -12.97 -9.83
N CYS A 60 -13.89 -12.88 -8.76
CA CYS A 60 -12.49 -13.30 -8.75
C CYS A 60 -12.30 -14.75 -9.25
N ARG A 61 -13.14 -15.66 -8.78
CA ARG A 61 -13.11 -17.07 -9.20
C ARG A 61 -13.49 -17.22 -10.67
N GLN A 62 -14.55 -16.55 -11.12
CA GLN A 62 -15.04 -16.60 -12.50
C GLN A 62 -13.96 -16.16 -13.50
N TYR A 63 -13.24 -15.07 -13.18
CA TYR A 63 -12.21 -14.48 -14.03
C TYR A 63 -10.80 -15.01 -13.74
N SER A 64 -10.64 -15.95 -12.79
CA SER A 64 -9.34 -16.48 -12.36
C SER A 64 -8.38 -15.39 -11.84
N ILE A 65 -8.92 -14.30 -11.28
CA ILE A 65 -8.16 -13.23 -10.64
C ILE A 65 -7.97 -13.55 -9.16
N LYS A 66 -6.79 -13.28 -8.61
CA LYS A 66 -6.48 -13.38 -7.18
C LYS A 66 -6.24 -11.98 -6.61
N ILE A 67 -6.63 -11.77 -5.38
CA ILE A 67 -6.28 -10.54 -4.67
C ILE A 67 -4.85 -10.68 -4.13
N SER A 68 -3.92 -9.84 -4.60
CA SER A 68 -2.54 -9.83 -4.12
C SER A 68 -2.41 -9.06 -2.82
N CYS A 69 -3.15 -7.96 -2.69
CA CYS A 69 -3.13 -7.08 -1.53
C CYS A 69 -4.44 -6.29 -1.41
N ILE A 70 -4.88 -6.02 -0.19
CA ILE A 70 -5.91 -5.00 0.04
C ILE A 70 -5.25 -3.63 0.10
N GLY A 71 -5.53 -2.77 -0.87
CA GLY A 71 -5.06 -1.38 -0.96
C GLY A 71 -5.83 -0.45 -0.01
N SER A 72 -5.76 -0.69 1.30
CA SER A 72 -6.54 0.05 2.29
C SER A 72 -6.05 1.48 2.50
N PRO A 73 -6.91 2.43 2.93
CA PRO A 73 -6.51 3.78 3.33
C PRO A 73 -6.08 3.87 4.81
N VAL A 74 -6.01 2.75 5.54
CA VAL A 74 -5.70 2.74 6.99
C VAL A 74 -4.35 3.40 7.25
N GLY A 75 -4.33 4.38 8.14
CA GLY A 75 -3.16 5.21 8.43
C GLY A 75 -3.04 6.48 7.58
N LYS A 76 -3.96 6.74 6.63
CA LYS A 76 -4.14 8.07 5.99
C LYS A 76 -5.06 8.96 6.82
N SER A 77 -4.77 9.08 8.11
CA SER A 77 -5.47 9.92 9.09
C SER A 77 -4.45 10.70 9.92
N LEU A 78 -4.90 11.68 10.69
CA LEU A 78 -3.99 12.42 11.57
C LEU A 78 -3.44 11.49 12.67
N ILE A 79 -2.17 11.64 12.99
CA ILE A 79 -1.55 10.85 14.05
C ILE A 79 -2.15 11.13 15.43
N THR A 80 -2.89 12.21 15.58
CA THR A 80 -3.63 12.58 16.78
C THR A 80 -5.05 12.05 16.85
N ASP A 81 -5.56 11.47 15.75
CA ASP A 81 -6.93 10.92 15.71
C ASP A 81 -7.07 9.73 16.66
N ASN A 82 -8.32 9.44 17.02
CA ASN A 82 -8.61 8.32 17.92
C ASN A 82 -8.19 7.00 17.30
N MET A 83 -7.32 6.27 18.01
CA MET A 83 -6.79 4.99 17.56
C MET A 83 -7.87 3.88 17.51
N ASP A 84 -8.92 3.96 18.33
CA ASP A 84 -9.99 2.96 18.32
C ASP A 84 -10.69 2.89 16.98
N PHE A 85 -10.91 4.06 16.34
CA PHE A 85 -11.48 4.12 14.99
C PHE A 85 -10.55 3.46 13.96
N THR A 86 -9.24 3.75 14.03
CA THR A 86 -8.23 3.12 13.16
C THR A 86 -8.22 1.61 13.32
N ILE A 87 -8.26 1.11 14.56
CA ILE A 87 -8.27 -0.32 14.87
C ILE A 87 -9.58 -0.98 14.39
N ALA A 88 -10.73 -0.32 14.56
CA ALA A 88 -12.01 -0.84 14.06
C ALA A 88 -12.02 -0.97 12.54
N THR A 89 -11.53 0.06 11.83
CA THR A 89 -11.39 0.01 10.37
C THR A 89 -10.40 -1.08 9.94
N LEU A 90 -9.27 -1.19 10.62
CA LEU A 90 -8.30 -2.25 10.31
C LEU A 90 -8.91 -3.65 10.52
N ARG A 91 -9.67 -3.90 11.60
CA ARG A 91 -10.36 -5.18 11.80
C ARG A 91 -11.26 -5.53 10.62
N ARG A 92 -12.08 -4.58 10.17
CA ARG A 92 -12.94 -4.78 9.00
C ARG A 92 -12.12 -5.15 7.76
N ILE A 93 -11.01 -4.48 7.52
CA ILE A 93 -10.12 -4.75 6.38
C ILE A 93 -9.46 -6.13 6.51
N LEU A 94 -9.04 -6.53 7.70
CA LEU A 94 -8.47 -7.86 7.96
C LEU A 94 -9.50 -8.97 7.73
N ASP A 95 -10.76 -8.77 8.16
CA ASP A 95 -11.86 -9.71 7.88
C ASP A 95 -12.10 -9.86 6.37
N ILE A 96 -12.10 -8.74 5.62
CA ILE A 96 -12.22 -8.75 4.16
C ILE A 96 -11.04 -9.49 3.52
N ALA A 97 -9.81 -9.24 3.99
CA ALA A 97 -8.61 -9.89 3.45
C ALA A 97 -8.66 -11.41 3.62
N VAL A 98 -9.06 -11.90 4.81
CA VAL A 98 -9.25 -13.34 5.06
C VAL A 98 -10.30 -13.92 4.12
N ARG A 99 -11.45 -13.27 3.95
CA ARG A 99 -12.53 -13.74 3.07
C ARG A 99 -12.13 -13.79 1.60
N LEU A 100 -11.31 -12.82 1.16
CA LEU A 100 -10.79 -12.74 -0.21
C LEU A 100 -9.49 -13.54 -0.41
N GLU A 101 -9.05 -14.28 0.61
CA GLU A 101 -7.91 -15.21 0.54
C GLU A 101 -6.57 -14.51 0.20
N THR A 102 -6.39 -13.26 0.69
CA THR A 102 -5.10 -12.55 0.60
C THR A 102 -4.45 -12.41 1.98
N ASP A 103 -3.13 -12.45 2.00
CA ASP A 103 -2.30 -12.35 3.21
C ASP A 103 -1.67 -10.97 3.40
N LYS A 104 -1.99 -10.00 2.54
CA LYS A 104 -1.37 -8.66 2.58
C LYS A 104 -2.41 -7.54 2.64
N VAL A 105 -2.13 -6.56 3.49
CA VAL A 105 -2.92 -5.32 3.61
C VAL A 105 -1.97 -4.13 3.61
N ARG A 106 -2.15 -3.21 2.64
CA ARG A 106 -1.41 -1.95 2.62
C ARG A 106 -1.97 -0.99 3.67
N ILE A 107 -1.05 -0.30 4.35
CA ILE A 107 -1.33 0.74 5.34
C ILE A 107 -0.36 1.91 5.19
N PHE A 108 -0.58 2.96 5.98
CA PHE A 108 0.21 4.19 5.96
C PHE A 108 0.68 4.61 7.36
N SER A 109 1.64 5.56 7.41
CA SER A 109 2.36 5.96 8.62
C SER A 109 1.79 7.19 9.34
N PHE A 110 0.57 7.61 9.00
CA PHE A 110 -0.17 8.76 9.53
C PHE A 110 0.34 10.12 9.07
N TYR A 111 -0.57 11.10 9.02
CA TYR A 111 -0.22 12.51 8.81
C TYR A 111 0.16 13.18 10.13
N PRO A 112 1.20 14.02 10.15
CA PRO A 112 1.40 14.98 11.24
C PRO A 112 0.17 15.89 11.42
N PRO A 113 -0.13 16.37 12.63
CA PRO A 113 -1.35 17.16 12.89
C PRO A 113 -1.34 18.55 12.25
N GLN A 114 -0.17 19.07 11.87
CA GLN A 114 -0.01 20.34 11.16
C GLN A 114 1.02 20.17 10.04
N GLN A 115 0.73 20.70 8.86
CA GLN A 115 1.61 20.58 7.69
C GLN A 115 3.02 21.16 7.87
N ASN A 116 3.19 22.08 8.81
CA ASN A 116 4.49 22.75 9.10
C ASN A 116 5.26 22.12 10.26
N GLN A 117 4.79 21.02 10.82
CA GLN A 117 5.52 20.31 11.89
C GLN A 117 6.46 19.29 11.29
N HIS A 118 7.72 19.27 11.77
CA HIS A 118 8.70 18.27 11.37
C HIS A 118 8.18 16.87 11.65
N PRO A 119 8.00 16.02 10.63
CA PRO A 119 7.49 14.65 10.79
C PRO A 119 8.31 13.81 11.78
N ASP A 120 9.61 14.10 11.93
CA ASP A 120 10.51 13.40 12.87
C ASP A 120 10.00 13.38 14.32
N LYS A 121 9.24 14.39 14.75
CA LYS A 121 8.66 14.45 16.10
C LYS A 121 7.61 13.36 16.36
N TYR A 122 7.07 12.80 15.31
CA TYR A 122 5.96 11.83 15.36
C TYR A 122 6.38 10.39 15.07
N ILE A 123 7.69 10.15 14.80
CA ILE A 123 8.19 8.80 14.50
C ILE A 123 7.84 7.82 15.61
N GLU A 124 8.11 8.17 16.88
CA GLU A 124 7.83 7.27 18.00
C GLU A 124 6.33 6.98 18.15
N GLN A 125 5.48 8.00 17.99
CA GLN A 125 4.03 7.81 18.04
C GLN A 125 3.53 6.95 16.87
N SER A 126 4.08 7.14 15.66
CA SER A 126 3.80 6.28 14.51
C SER A 126 4.22 4.83 14.78
N VAL A 127 5.41 4.62 15.36
CA VAL A 127 5.90 3.29 15.75
C VAL A 127 4.93 2.61 16.73
N GLN A 128 4.49 3.29 17.77
CA GLN A 128 3.55 2.73 18.75
C GLN A 128 2.23 2.32 18.11
N ARG A 129 1.66 3.18 17.26
CA ARG A 129 0.41 2.90 16.54
C ARG A 129 0.56 1.72 15.57
N LEU A 130 1.59 1.73 14.76
CA LEU A 130 1.86 0.68 13.78
C LEU A 130 2.19 -0.66 14.45
N LYS A 131 2.83 -0.64 15.62
CA LYS A 131 3.06 -1.86 16.41
C LYS A 131 1.74 -2.50 16.84
N SER A 132 0.81 -1.70 17.40
CA SER A 132 -0.52 -2.20 17.77
C SER A 132 -1.29 -2.75 16.57
N MET A 133 -1.16 -2.11 15.39
CA MET A 133 -1.77 -2.60 14.15
C MET A 133 -1.13 -3.91 13.67
N ALA A 134 0.21 -4.02 13.72
CA ALA A 134 0.93 -5.23 13.33
C ALA A 134 0.61 -6.41 14.27
N ASP A 135 0.50 -6.15 15.58
CA ASP A 135 0.12 -7.16 16.56
C ASP A 135 -1.31 -7.68 16.31
N LEU A 136 -2.25 -6.78 15.95
CA LEU A 136 -3.59 -7.16 15.53
C LEU A 136 -3.57 -8.00 14.25
N ALA A 137 -2.89 -7.55 13.20
CA ALA A 137 -2.83 -8.25 11.91
C ALA A 137 -2.21 -9.64 12.05
N LYS A 138 -1.25 -9.81 12.95
CA LYS A 138 -0.65 -11.11 13.28
C LYS A 138 -1.69 -12.13 13.75
N THR A 139 -2.73 -11.71 14.48
CA THR A 139 -3.79 -12.62 14.94
C THR A 139 -4.67 -13.14 13.79
N TYR A 140 -4.64 -12.47 12.64
CA TYR A 140 -5.33 -12.87 11.40
C TYR A 140 -4.41 -13.62 10.42
N GLY A 141 -3.12 -13.76 10.74
CA GLY A 141 -2.13 -14.33 9.81
C GLY A 141 -1.80 -13.41 8.62
N ILE A 142 -2.05 -12.09 8.77
CA ILE A 142 -1.89 -11.09 7.69
C ILE A 142 -0.65 -10.24 7.94
N ILE A 143 0.06 -9.94 6.86
CA ILE A 143 1.19 -9.01 6.83
C ILE A 143 0.68 -7.63 6.45
N LEU A 144 0.97 -6.63 7.27
CA LEU A 144 0.79 -5.24 6.90
C LEU A 144 1.98 -4.77 6.06
N ILE A 145 1.71 -4.06 4.98
CA ILE A 145 2.75 -3.45 4.15
C ILE A 145 2.59 -1.93 4.18
N MET A 146 3.56 -1.24 4.77
CA MET A 146 3.57 0.21 4.91
C MET A 146 4.07 0.86 3.63
N GLU A 147 3.26 1.72 3.02
CA GLU A 147 3.65 2.51 1.84
C GLU A 147 4.31 3.82 2.25
N ASN A 148 5.40 4.20 1.56
CA ASN A 148 5.92 5.56 1.61
C ASN A 148 4.94 6.48 0.86
N GLU A 149 4.54 7.59 1.50
CA GLU A 149 3.58 8.51 0.89
C GLU A 149 3.92 9.95 1.30
N ASN A 150 3.75 10.88 0.37
CA ASN A 150 4.05 12.30 0.58
C ASN A 150 3.24 12.90 1.73
N GLY A 151 3.93 13.64 2.59
CA GLY A 151 3.33 14.35 3.73
C GLY A 151 3.01 13.49 4.94
N LEU A 152 3.24 12.18 4.89
CA LEU A 152 3.13 11.29 6.05
C LEU A 152 4.40 11.32 6.91
N VAL A 153 4.35 10.72 8.10
CA VAL A 153 5.54 10.56 8.95
C VAL A 153 6.62 9.77 8.23
N GLY A 154 6.26 8.77 7.44
CA GLY A 154 7.17 7.95 6.63
C GLY A 154 7.21 8.38 5.16
N ASP A 155 7.59 9.63 4.86
CA ASP A 155 7.69 10.17 3.51
C ASP A 155 9.14 10.27 2.98
N THR A 156 10.15 9.88 3.80
CA THR A 156 11.54 9.73 3.36
C THR A 156 12.09 8.34 3.71
N PRO A 157 13.13 7.85 3.00
CA PRO A 157 13.73 6.55 3.29
C PRO A 157 14.19 6.41 4.73
N GLU A 158 14.81 7.44 5.30
CA GLU A 158 15.33 7.44 6.67
C GLU A 158 14.20 7.34 7.70
N ARG A 159 13.08 8.06 7.49
CA ARG A 159 11.91 7.99 8.38
C ARG A 159 11.19 6.66 8.26
N CYS A 160 10.99 6.15 7.04
CA CYS A 160 10.49 4.79 6.82
C CYS A 160 11.34 3.75 7.56
N ARG A 161 12.67 3.86 7.45
CA ARG A 161 13.59 2.95 8.12
C ARG A 161 13.45 3.02 9.64
N LYS A 162 13.42 4.22 10.24
CA LYS A 162 13.26 4.41 11.69
C LYS A 162 11.94 3.80 12.19
N ILE A 163 10.86 3.97 11.43
CA ILE A 163 9.54 3.40 11.77
C ILE A 163 9.61 1.87 11.73
N LEU A 164 10.10 1.27 10.65
CA LEU A 164 10.17 -0.17 10.47
C LEU A 164 11.06 -0.83 11.53
N ASP A 165 12.24 -0.25 11.82
CA ASP A 165 13.14 -0.72 12.87
C ASP A 165 12.48 -0.58 14.26
N GLY A 166 11.80 0.53 14.54
CA GLY A 166 11.13 0.79 15.81
C GLY A 166 9.97 -0.16 16.10
N VAL A 167 9.18 -0.52 15.06
CA VAL A 167 8.12 -1.52 15.19
C VAL A 167 8.71 -2.92 15.39
N GLY A 168 9.78 -3.27 14.66
CA GLY A 168 10.51 -4.51 14.85
C GLY A 168 9.69 -5.79 14.66
N SER A 169 8.60 -5.76 13.88
CA SER A 169 7.70 -6.88 13.67
C SER A 169 7.83 -7.46 12.27
N ASN A 170 7.88 -8.79 12.16
CA ASN A 170 7.81 -9.47 10.87
C ASN A 170 6.44 -9.33 10.18
N ASN A 171 5.41 -8.91 10.92
CA ASN A 171 4.08 -8.62 10.39
C ASN A 171 3.91 -7.18 9.89
N LEU A 172 4.99 -6.37 9.91
CA LEU A 172 5.07 -5.09 9.22
C LEU A 172 6.22 -5.13 8.23
N ARG A 173 5.88 -5.06 6.95
CA ARG A 173 6.82 -5.01 5.83
C ARG A 173 6.66 -3.67 5.11
N PHE A 174 7.31 -3.51 3.98
CA PHE A 174 7.34 -2.26 3.24
C PHE A 174 6.91 -2.47 1.79
N VAL A 175 6.05 -1.59 1.28
CA VAL A 175 5.83 -1.42 -0.14
C VAL A 175 6.58 -0.17 -0.59
N TRP A 176 7.48 -0.34 -1.55
CA TRP A 176 8.23 0.74 -2.16
C TRP A 176 7.41 1.32 -3.30
N ASP A 177 6.81 2.50 -3.10
CA ASP A 177 6.25 3.29 -4.19
C ASP A 177 7.35 4.17 -4.76
N THR A 178 7.70 3.95 -6.03
CA THR A 178 8.85 4.57 -6.69
C THR A 178 8.66 6.05 -6.99
N GLY A 179 7.40 6.51 -7.16
CA GLY A 179 7.08 7.91 -7.44
C GLY A 179 6.88 8.77 -6.19
N ASN A 180 6.51 8.16 -5.06
CA ASN A 180 6.16 8.93 -3.87
C ASN A 180 7.38 9.56 -3.18
N PHE A 181 8.57 8.97 -3.24
CA PHE A 181 9.79 9.60 -2.74
C PHE A 181 10.19 10.85 -3.55
N PRO A 182 10.28 10.81 -4.90
CA PRO A 182 10.47 12.01 -5.71
C PRO A 182 9.36 13.04 -5.50
N HIS A 183 8.10 12.61 -5.41
CA HIS A 183 6.97 13.50 -5.09
C HIS A 183 7.16 14.21 -3.73
N SER A 184 7.78 13.55 -2.76
CA SER A 184 8.19 14.14 -1.47
C SER A 184 9.46 15.00 -1.56
N GLY A 185 10.08 15.10 -2.73
CA GLY A 185 11.31 15.88 -2.97
C GLY A 185 12.59 15.14 -2.62
N VAL A 186 12.56 13.80 -2.55
CA VAL A 186 13.75 12.97 -2.33
C VAL A 186 14.46 12.72 -3.66
N GLU A 187 15.61 13.34 -3.84
CA GLU A 187 16.47 13.13 -5.01
C GLU A 187 17.24 11.81 -4.89
N ASN A 188 17.45 11.11 -6.02
CA ASN A 188 18.16 9.85 -6.10
C ASN A 188 17.62 8.83 -5.08
N SER A 189 16.30 8.67 -5.07
CA SER A 189 15.57 7.92 -4.05
C SER A 189 15.98 6.45 -4.02
N VAL A 190 16.28 5.83 -5.17
CA VAL A 190 16.73 4.44 -5.26
C VAL A 190 18.11 4.28 -4.64
N ASP A 191 19.10 5.10 -5.05
CA ASP A 191 20.47 5.00 -4.55
C ASP A 191 20.56 5.25 -3.04
N LYS A 192 19.77 6.19 -2.52
CA LYS A 192 19.75 6.53 -1.07
C LYS A 192 18.91 5.56 -0.25
N GLY A 193 17.78 5.14 -0.78
CA GLY A 193 16.75 4.40 -0.03
C GLY A 193 16.94 2.89 -0.09
N TRP A 194 17.29 2.33 -1.27
CA TRP A 194 17.39 0.88 -1.43
C TRP A 194 18.37 0.22 -0.45
N PRO A 195 19.60 0.75 -0.21
CA PRO A 195 20.52 0.15 0.74
C PRO A 195 19.98 0.02 2.17
N ILE A 196 19.08 0.91 2.57
CA ILE A 196 18.54 0.95 3.93
C ILE A 196 17.16 0.31 4.08
N LEU A 197 16.38 0.19 2.99
CA LEU A 197 15.00 -0.33 3.02
C LEU A 197 14.83 -1.70 2.37
N SER A 198 15.74 -2.15 1.49
CA SER A 198 15.56 -3.37 0.69
C SER A 198 15.19 -4.62 1.51
N LYS A 199 15.75 -4.77 2.70
CA LYS A 199 15.44 -5.91 3.59
C LYS A 199 13.98 -5.94 4.08
N TYR A 200 13.26 -4.82 4.00
CA TYR A 200 11.85 -4.72 4.41
C TYR A 200 10.88 -4.82 3.22
N VAL A 201 11.38 -4.60 1.99
CA VAL A 201 10.54 -4.54 0.80
C VAL A 201 9.86 -5.88 0.55
N GLU A 202 8.55 -5.87 0.52
CA GLU A 202 7.68 -7.00 0.19
C GLU A 202 7.17 -6.91 -1.25
N CYS A 203 6.86 -5.69 -1.70
CA CYS A 203 6.47 -5.40 -3.07
C CYS A 203 6.87 -3.98 -3.48
N VAL A 204 6.78 -3.72 -4.78
CA VAL A 204 7.11 -2.42 -5.39
C VAL A 204 5.90 -1.96 -6.18
N GLN A 205 5.46 -0.71 -5.95
CA GLN A 205 4.49 -0.03 -6.80
C GLN A 205 5.24 0.88 -7.76
N ILE A 206 4.96 0.72 -9.05
CA ILE A 206 5.64 1.46 -10.10
C ILE A 206 4.86 2.74 -10.39
N LYS A 207 5.41 3.85 -9.98
CA LYS A 207 5.02 5.22 -10.31
C LYS A 207 6.24 6.05 -10.62
N ASP A 208 6.05 7.20 -11.22
CA ASP A 208 7.11 8.18 -11.39
C ASP A 208 6.64 9.58 -11.02
N ALA A 209 7.57 10.48 -10.73
CA ALA A 209 7.28 11.86 -10.40
C ALA A 209 8.43 12.76 -10.88
N ARG A 210 8.09 14.02 -11.21
CA ARG A 210 9.08 15.04 -11.53
C ARG A 210 9.44 15.85 -10.29
N LEU A 211 10.72 16.02 -10.03
CA LEU A 211 11.22 16.84 -8.91
C LEU A 211 10.94 18.34 -9.12
N SER A 212 10.93 18.78 -10.39
CA SER A 212 10.77 20.20 -10.75
C SER A 212 9.42 20.80 -10.30
N ASP A 213 8.33 20.02 -10.36
CA ASP A 213 6.98 20.44 -9.98
C ASP A 213 6.30 19.48 -9.01
N ARG A 214 7.00 18.39 -8.61
CA ARG A 214 6.52 17.33 -7.71
C ARG A 214 5.24 16.65 -8.18
N LYS A 215 5.02 16.57 -9.47
CA LYS A 215 3.84 15.92 -10.04
C LYS A 215 4.15 14.47 -10.41
N ILE A 216 3.16 13.61 -10.12
CA ILE A 216 3.16 12.23 -10.61
C ILE A 216 3.08 12.27 -12.14
N THR A 217 3.85 11.43 -12.79
CA THR A 217 3.90 11.27 -14.24
C THR A 217 3.98 9.80 -14.63
N VAL A 218 4.01 9.53 -15.91
CA VAL A 218 4.17 8.17 -16.46
C VAL A 218 5.53 7.60 -16.05
N ALA A 219 5.56 6.32 -15.69
CA ALA A 219 6.79 5.64 -15.30
C ALA A 219 7.84 5.73 -16.42
N GLY A 220 9.05 6.17 -16.09
CA GLY A 220 10.15 6.42 -17.02
C GLY A 220 10.22 7.85 -17.59
N GLU A 221 9.23 8.72 -17.29
CA GLU A 221 9.20 10.12 -17.74
C GLU A 221 9.49 11.13 -16.61
N GLY A 222 9.82 10.66 -15.41
CA GLY A 222 10.10 11.46 -14.24
C GLY A 222 11.53 11.29 -13.71
N ASP A 223 11.71 11.64 -12.44
CA ASP A 223 13.00 11.65 -11.73
C ASP A 223 13.10 10.50 -10.71
N GLY A 224 12.19 9.51 -10.76
CA GLY A 224 12.10 8.37 -9.82
C GLY A 224 13.14 7.28 -10.04
N GLN A 225 14.08 7.44 -10.98
CA GLN A 225 15.11 6.46 -11.35
C GLN A 225 14.50 5.13 -11.87
N ILE A 226 13.37 5.21 -12.56
CA ILE A 226 12.72 4.09 -13.25
C ILE A 226 13.10 4.16 -14.71
N LEU A 227 13.92 3.24 -15.16
CA LEU A 227 14.40 3.12 -16.54
C LEU A 227 13.99 1.78 -17.12
#